data_0772a79b4927d5ad7e53fb518eacd6c7
#
_entry.id   0772a79b4927d5ad7e53fb518eacd6c7
#
_cell.length_a   1.000
_cell.length_b   1.000
_cell.length_c   1.000
_cell.angle_alpha   90.00
_cell.angle_beta   90.00
_cell.angle_gamma   90.00
#
_symmetry.space_group_name_H-M   'P 1'
#
loop_
_entity.id
_entity.type
_entity.pdbx_description
1 polymer ?
#
loop_
_entity_poly.entity_id
_entity_poly.type
_entity_poly.pdbx_seq_one_letter_code
_entity_poly.pdbx_strand_id
1 'polypeptide(L)'
;LEGAEDRVAYIEADDWRTKAAKEERDVARAAGRIPLLTGTRAIVTAMVLAGRGALAASELSEAWTHGEPEATLIWQESNIWLRCRPDWLSLDKHTIISVKTTAGTAEPNSWLRNAVLPHGYDIQAAMEARGVCRLFPQTDCRVVWVVIECEPPHAVSLVGLAPEFLEHAEKKLHWAMVKWEKCLHADSW
;
A
#
# COMPACT_ATOMS: atom_id res chain seq x y z
N LEU A 1 2.89 -6.65 8.78
CA LEU A 1 3.46 -7.96 8.50
C LEU A 1 4.27 -8.55 9.66
N GLU A 2 4.90 -7.76 10.52
CA GLU A 2 5.52 -8.25 11.75
C GLU A 2 4.59 -8.04 12.95
N GLY A 3 4.40 -9.06 13.79
CA GLY A 3 3.54 -9.01 14.97
C GLY A 3 2.04 -8.97 14.69
N ALA A 4 1.59 -9.27 13.47
CA ALA A 4 0.19 -9.22 13.12
C ALA A 4 -0.62 -10.47 13.54
N GLU A 5 0.03 -11.54 13.96
CA GLU A 5 -0.68 -12.78 14.35
C GLU A 5 -1.64 -12.54 15.52
N ASP A 6 -1.25 -11.76 16.50
CA ASP A 6 -2.11 -11.40 17.65
C ASP A 6 -3.28 -10.49 17.23
N ARG A 7 -3.17 -9.82 16.09
CA ARG A 7 -4.20 -8.94 15.54
C ARG A 7 -5.18 -9.67 14.63
N VAL A 8 -4.92 -10.93 14.26
CA VAL A 8 -5.77 -11.73 13.39
C VAL A 8 -6.66 -12.66 14.23
N ALA A 9 -7.94 -12.72 13.88
CA ALA A 9 -8.90 -13.70 14.41
C ALA A 9 -9.25 -14.68 13.30
N TYR A 10 -8.84 -15.93 13.45
CA TYR A 10 -9.23 -16.99 12.53
C TYR A 10 -10.61 -17.55 12.93
N ILE A 11 -11.55 -17.58 11.98
CA ILE A 11 -12.93 -17.98 12.16
C ILE A 11 -13.17 -19.27 11.40
N GLU A 12 -13.65 -20.28 12.11
CA GLU A 12 -13.96 -21.61 11.57
C GLU A 12 -15.27 -21.59 10.79
N ALA A 13 -15.18 -21.14 9.55
CA ALA A 13 -16.29 -21.15 8.61
C ALA A 13 -15.77 -21.23 7.17
N ASP A 14 -16.56 -21.83 6.30
CA ASP A 14 -16.22 -21.90 4.86
C ASP A 14 -16.38 -20.54 4.16
N ASP A 15 -17.35 -19.77 4.63
CA ASP A 15 -17.60 -18.42 4.08
C ASP A 15 -18.33 -17.52 5.11
N TRP A 16 -18.57 -16.26 4.70
CA TRP A 16 -19.23 -15.24 5.51
C TRP A 16 -20.76 -15.24 5.40
N ARG A 17 -21.42 -16.26 4.84
CA ARG A 17 -22.86 -16.26 4.59
C ARG A 17 -23.67 -16.61 5.82
N THR A 18 -23.16 -17.47 6.68
CA THR A 18 -23.86 -17.93 7.89
C THR A 18 -23.99 -16.83 8.94
N LYS A 19 -25.04 -16.88 9.74
CA LYS A 19 -25.25 -15.94 10.85
C LYS A 19 -24.11 -16.02 11.86
N ALA A 20 -23.71 -17.24 12.24
CA ALA A 20 -22.64 -17.47 13.20
C ALA A 20 -21.30 -16.84 12.74
N ALA A 21 -20.89 -17.09 11.48
CA ALA A 21 -19.67 -16.50 10.95
C ALA A 21 -19.69 -14.95 10.93
N LYS A 22 -20.87 -14.37 10.65
CA LYS A 22 -21.01 -12.89 10.70
C LYS A 22 -20.90 -12.36 12.12
N GLU A 23 -21.51 -13.03 13.10
CA GLU A 23 -21.45 -12.65 14.52
C GLU A 23 -20.01 -12.73 15.03
N GLU A 24 -19.29 -13.82 14.76
CA GLU A 24 -17.89 -13.99 15.15
C GLU A 24 -16.99 -12.93 14.47
N ARG A 25 -17.22 -12.64 13.19
CA ARG A 25 -16.54 -11.55 12.47
C ARG A 25 -16.72 -10.21 13.17
N ASP A 26 -17.96 -9.90 13.54
CA ASP A 26 -18.31 -8.61 14.13
C ASP A 26 -17.75 -8.49 15.57
N VAL A 27 -17.72 -9.59 16.33
CA VAL A 27 -17.02 -9.68 17.64
C VAL A 27 -15.52 -9.44 17.46
N ALA A 28 -14.88 -10.08 16.48
CA ALA A 28 -13.46 -9.89 16.21
C ALA A 28 -13.14 -8.43 15.86
N ARG A 29 -13.95 -7.79 14.99
CA ARG A 29 -13.82 -6.38 14.64
C ARG A 29 -14.02 -5.44 15.84
N ALA A 30 -15.00 -5.71 16.67
CA ALA A 30 -15.23 -4.94 17.90
C ALA A 30 -14.05 -5.02 18.88
N ALA A 31 -13.33 -6.15 18.87
CA ALA A 31 -12.08 -6.35 19.62
C ALA A 31 -10.84 -5.76 18.91
N GLY A 32 -10.99 -5.03 17.82
CA GLY A 32 -9.88 -4.47 17.03
C GLY A 32 -9.05 -5.51 16.26
N ARG A 33 -9.57 -6.73 16.09
CA ARG A 33 -8.90 -7.82 15.38
C ARG A 33 -9.37 -7.91 13.92
N ILE A 34 -8.50 -8.42 13.06
CA ILE A 34 -8.78 -8.65 11.64
C ILE A 34 -9.36 -10.06 11.48
N PRO A 35 -10.65 -10.21 11.14
CA PRO A 35 -11.24 -11.54 10.96
C PRO A 35 -10.81 -12.15 9.61
N LEU A 36 -10.30 -13.36 9.65
CA LEU A 36 -9.99 -14.18 8.48
C LEU A 36 -10.64 -15.56 8.64
N LEU A 37 -11.09 -16.12 7.52
CA LEU A 37 -11.53 -17.52 7.50
C LEU A 37 -10.31 -18.46 7.67
N THR A 38 -10.43 -19.49 8.49
CA THR A 38 -9.34 -20.44 8.75
C THR A 38 -8.80 -21.05 7.44
N GLY A 39 -9.67 -21.34 6.48
CA GLY A 39 -9.27 -21.86 5.18
C GLY A 39 -8.36 -20.93 4.36
N THR A 40 -8.35 -19.62 4.64
CA THR A 40 -7.46 -18.66 3.94
C THR A 40 -6.07 -18.55 4.56
N ARG A 41 -5.86 -19.11 5.76
CA ARG A 41 -4.61 -18.98 6.51
C ARG A 41 -3.38 -19.44 5.72
N ALA A 42 -3.47 -20.62 5.12
CA ALA A 42 -2.34 -21.19 4.36
C ALA A 42 -1.96 -20.31 3.17
N ILE A 43 -2.96 -19.81 2.44
CA ILE A 43 -2.76 -18.94 1.26
C ILE A 43 -2.09 -17.63 1.69
N VAL A 44 -2.63 -16.95 2.70
CA VAL A 44 -2.06 -15.69 3.21
C VAL A 44 -0.63 -15.90 3.72
N THR A 45 -0.38 -17.01 4.44
CA THR A 45 0.98 -17.34 4.91
C THR A 45 1.94 -17.54 3.73
N ALA A 46 1.52 -18.28 2.69
CA ALA A 46 2.35 -18.51 1.50
C ALA A 46 2.66 -17.19 0.76
N MET A 47 1.67 -16.32 0.58
CA MET A 47 1.86 -15.00 -0.03
C MET A 47 2.83 -14.12 0.79
N VAL A 48 2.69 -14.10 2.11
CA VAL A 48 3.59 -13.35 3.01
C VAL A 48 5.03 -13.88 2.90
N LEU A 49 5.22 -15.19 2.90
CA LEU A 49 6.55 -15.79 2.74
C LEU A 49 7.17 -15.47 1.37
N ALA A 50 6.37 -15.52 0.30
CA ALA A 50 6.83 -15.16 -1.04
C ALA A 50 7.27 -13.68 -1.10
N GLY A 51 6.46 -12.76 -0.59
CA GLY A 51 6.78 -11.33 -0.56
C GLY A 51 8.02 -11.02 0.28
N ARG A 52 8.13 -11.61 1.48
CA ARG A 52 9.31 -11.46 2.34
C ARG A 52 10.58 -12.04 1.70
N GLY A 53 10.46 -13.21 1.06
CA GLY A 53 11.58 -13.83 0.35
C GLY A 53 12.09 -12.95 -0.79
N ALA A 54 11.19 -12.37 -1.58
CA ALA A 54 11.54 -11.46 -2.67
C ALA A 54 12.23 -10.19 -2.15
N LEU A 55 11.72 -9.58 -1.06
CA LEU A 55 12.32 -8.40 -0.44
C LEU A 55 13.71 -8.70 0.12
N ALA A 56 13.86 -9.81 0.86
CA ALA A 56 15.13 -10.22 1.45
C ALA A 56 16.21 -10.53 0.41
N ALA A 57 15.82 -11.01 -0.77
CA ALA A 57 16.73 -11.32 -1.88
C ALA A 57 17.01 -10.11 -2.81
N SER A 58 16.45 -8.96 -2.53
CA SER A 58 16.54 -7.77 -3.38
C SER A 58 17.43 -6.68 -2.80
N GLU A 59 17.68 -5.65 -3.61
CA GLU A 59 18.33 -4.39 -3.17
C GLU A 59 17.51 -3.62 -2.10
N LEU A 60 16.26 -3.99 -1.86
CA LEU A 60 15.39 -3.37 -0.86
C LEU A 60 15.54 -4.01 0.53
N SER A 61 16.38 -5.03 0.68
CA SER A 61 16.52 -5.79 1.93
C SER A 61 16.84 -4.89 3.13
N GLU A 62 17.75 -3.94 2.96
CA GLU A 62 18.10 -2.99 4.03
C GLU A 62 16.95 -2.05 4.36
N ALA A 63 16.34 -1.44 3.34
CA ALA A 63 15.18 -0.56 3.51
C ALA A 63 13.98 -1.28 4.16
N TRP A 64 13.80 -2.56 3.82
CA TRP A 64 12.77 -3.41 4.43
C TRP A 64 13.07 -3.78 5.89
N THR A 65 14.33 -4.00 6.22
CA THR A 65 14.74 -4.38 7.59
C THR A 65 14.72 -3.17 8.54
N HIS A 66 15.01 -1.98 8.01
CA HIS A 66 15.13 -0.75 8.80
C HIS A 66 14.08 0.29 8.34
N GLY A 67 12.87 0.18 8.86
CA GLY A 67 11.78 1.08 8.49
C GLY A 67 10.63 1.08 9.51
N GLU A 68 9.63 1.90 9.23
CA GLU A 68 8.44 2.09 10.05
C GLU A 68 7.20 1.64 9.25
N PRO A 69 6.38 0.71 9.78
CA PRO A 69 5.11 0.34 9.16
C PRO A 69 4.06 1.44 9.40
N GLU A 70 3.20 1.66 8.40
CA GLU A 70 2.00 2.50 8.53
C GLU A 70 2.30 3.93 9.03
N ALA A 71 3.47 4.48 8.66
CA ALA A 71 3.88 5.83 9.05
C ALA A 71 2.90 6.88 8.49
N THR A 72 2.25 7.64 9.37
CA THR A 72 1.33 8.70 8.94
C THR A 72 2.09 9.98 8.71
N LEU A 73 2.07 10.48 7.48
CA LEU A 73 2.65 11.75 7.06
C LEU A 73 1.54 12.78 6.87
N ILE A 74 1.67 13.94 7.53
CA ILE A 74 0.71 15.06 7.41
C ILE A 74 1.50 16.33 7.15
N TRP A 75 1.13 17.07 6.11
CA TRP A 75 1.76 18.33 5.76
C TRP A 75 0.76 19.30 5.17
N GLN A 76 1.17 20.55 5.03
CA GLN A 76 0.36 21.60 4.41
C GLN A 76 1.05 22.13 3.14
N GLU A 77 0.27 22.30 2.08
CA GLU A 77 0.69 23.02 0.89
C GLU A 77 -0.38 24.04 0.53
N SER A 78 0.05 25.28 0.29
CA SER A 78 -0.90 26.41 0.14
C SER A 78 -1.90 26.43 1.31
N ASN A 79 -3.17 26.32 1.04
CA ASN A 79 -4.25 26.34 2.05
C ASN A 79 -4.86 24.95 2.31
N ILE A 80 -4.26 23.88 1.80
CA ILE A 80 -4.79 22.53 1.96
C ILE A 80 -3.88 21.69 2.85
N TRP A 81 -4.51 20.89 3.72
CA TRP A 81 -3.84 19.84 4.48
C TRP A 81 -3.87 18.54 3.68
N LEU A 82 -2.72 17.91 3.60
CA LEU A 82 -2.50 16.66 2.87
C LEU A 82 -2.05 15.58 3.86
N ARG A 83 -2.44 14.35 3.56
CA ARG A 83 -2.07 13.19 4.38
C ARG A 83 -1.86 11.97 3.50
N CYS A 84 -0.81 11.21 3.78
CA CYS A 84 -0.66 9.85 3.27
C CYS A 84 -0.21 8.90 4.39
N ARG A 85 -0.28 7.62 4.12
CA ARG A 85 0.16 6.58 5.04
C ARG A 85 0.70 5.39 4.22
N PRO A 86 1.99 5.44 3.86
CA PRO A 86 2.65 4.32 3.20
C PRO A 86 2.64 3.07 4.07
N ASP A 87 2.57 1.89 3.45
CA ASP A 87 2.61 0.62 4.17
C ASP A 87 3.93 0.44 4.92
N TRP A 88 5.02 0.92 4.34
CA TRP A 88 6.36 0.89 4.93
C TRP A 88 7.20 2.07 4.46
N LEU A 89 7.85 2.76 5.40
CA LEU A 89 8.79 3.86 5.13
C LEU A 89 10.16 3.52 5.73
N SER A 90 11.21 3.46 4.92
CA SER A 90 12.58 3.23 5.41
C SER A 90 13.02 4.32 6.41
N LEU A 91 13.89 3.98 7.37
CA LEU A 91 14.35 4.94 8.38
C LEU A 91 15.13 6.11 7.79
N ASP A 92 15.87 5.88 6.71
CA ASP A 92 16.58 6.91 5.95
C ASP A 92 15.66 7.81 5.12
N LYS A 93 14.37 7.46 5.03
CA LYS A 93 13.33 8.16 4.27
C LYS A 93 13.52 8.15 2.73
N HIS A 94 14.43 7.34 2.20
CA HIS A 94 14.67 7.24 0.76
C HIS A 94 13.79 6.23 0.02
N THR A 95 13.12 5.33 0.77
CA THR A 95 12.32 4.28 0.15
C THR A 95 10.98 4.08 0.84
N ILE A 96 9.92 4.13 0.05
CA ILE A 96 8.60 3.66 0.43
C ILE A 96 8.38 2.30 -0.22
N ILE A 97 7.90 1.33 0.56
CA ILE A 97 7.50 0.01 0.07
C ILE A 97 6.00 -0.13 0.33
N SER A 98 5.22 -0.30 -0.75
CA SER A 98 3.78 -0.57 -0.67
C SER A 98 3.48 -1.98 -1.14
N VAL A 99 2.67 -2.72 -0.38
CA VAL A 99 2.29 -4.09 -0.73
C VAL A 99 0.98 -4.08 -1.51
N LYS A 100 0.97 -4.75 -2.66
CA LYS A 100 -0.21 -4.92 -3.50
C LYS A 100 -0.41 -6.40 -3.80
N THR A 101 -1.66 -6.84 -3.81
CA THR A 101 -2.03 -8.19 -4.25
C THR A 101 -2.79 -8.10 -5.56
N THR A 102 -2.64 -9.10 -6.41
CA THR A 102 -3.33 -9.15 -7.69
C THR A 102 -3.91 -10.54 -7.95
N ALA A 103 -5.16 -10.58 -8.44
CA ALA A 103 -5.76 -11.81 -8.95
C ALA A 103 -5.28 -12.15 -10.38
N GLY A 104 -4.63 -11.19 -11.05
CA GLY A 104 -3.98 -11.38 -12.35
C GLY A 104 -2.49 -11.62 -12.18
N THR A 105 -1.71 -11.25 -13.21
CA THR A 105 -0.26 -11.42 -13.18
C THR A 105 0.44 -10.22 -12.51
N ALA A 106 1.52 -10.54 -11.80
CA ALA A 106 2.46 -9.56 -11.25
C ALA A 106 3.51 -9.09 -12.28
N GLU A 107 3.43 -9.54 -13.56
CA GLU A 107 4.32 -9.06 -14.62
C GLU A 107 4.23 -7.53 -14.73
N PRO A 108 5.36 -6.78 -14.63
CA PRO A 108 5.35 -5.34 -14.43
C PRO A 108 4.56 -4.54 -15.47
N ASN A 109 4.74 -4.83 -16.76
CA ASN A 109 4.05 -4.09 -17.82
C ASN A 109 2.55 -4.37 -17.88
N SER A 110 2.15 -5.61 -17.60
CA SER A 110 0.74 -6.00 -17.51
C SER A 110 0.09 -5.35 -16.29
N TRP A 111 0.76 -5.42 -15.14
CA TRP A 111 0.27 -4.82 -13.91
C TRP A 111 0.18 -3.29 -14.00
N LEU A 112 1.15 -2.62 -14.63
CA LEU A 112 1.10 -1.18 -14.90
C LEU A 112 -0.19 -0.81 -15.66
N ARG A 113 -0.50 -1.51 -16.74
CA ARG A 113 -1.68 -1.21 -17.57
C ARG A 113 -3.00 -1.57 -16.91
N ASN A 114 -3.04 -2.68 -16.19
CA ASN A 114 -4.30 -3.26 -15.68
C ASN A 114 -4.61 -2.86 -14.23
N ALA A 115 -3.63 -2.35 -13.48
CA ALA A 115 -3.80 -1.97 -12.09
C ALA A 115 -3.31 -0.54 -11.80
N VAL A 116 -2.08 -0.19 -12.11
CA VAL A 116 -1.50 1.11 -11.71
C VAL A 116 -2.30 2.27 -12.28
N LEU A 117 -2.46 2.29 -13.60
CA LEU A 117 -3.15 3.40 -14.27
C LEU A 117 -4.65 3.44 -13.98
N PRO A 118 -5.42 2.32 -14.06
CA PRO A 118 -6.85 2.33 -13.80
C PRO A 118 -7.22 2.64 -12.34
N HIS A 119 -6.39 2.25 -11.37
CA HIS A 119 -6.67 2.47 -9.95
C HIS A 119 -5.96 3.71 -9.37
N GLY A 120 -5.18 4.44 -10.16
CA GLY A 120 -4.49 5.66 -9.72
C GLY A 120 -3.35 5.38 -8.72
N TYR A 121 -2.73 4.22 -8.76
CA TYR A 121 -1.57 3.92 -7.89
C TYR A 121 -0.37 4.80 -8.22
N ASP A 122 -0.26 5.29 -9.46
CA ASP A 122 0.71 6.30 -9.84
C ASP A 122 0.51 7.61 -9.05
N ILE A 123 -0.73 8.07 -8.90
CA ILE A 123 -1.06 9.26 -8.10
C ILE A 123 -0.80 9.01 -6.62
N GLN A 124 -1.11 7.80 -6.12
CA GLN A 124 -0.77 7.40 -4.75
C GLN A 124 0.74 7.49 -4.51
N ALA A 125 1.55 6.92 -5.41
CA ALA A 125 3.01 6.97 -5.30
C ALA A 125 3.56 8.40 -5.32
N ALA A 126 3.04 9.26 -6.21
CA ALA A 126 3.40 10.67 -6.26
C ALA A 126 3.04 11.39 -4.95
N MET A 127 1.86 11.12 -4.39
CA MET A 127 1.41 11.71 -3.12
C MET A 127 2.30 11.30 -1.95
N GLU A 128 2.68 10.02 -1.88
CA GLU A 128 3.53 9.46 -0.83
C GLU A 128 4.96 10.01 -0.92
N ALA A 129 5.58 9.98 -2.10
CA ALA A 129 6.91 10.54 -2.33
C ALA A 129 6.95 12.05 -2.03
N ARG A 130 5.93 12.79 -2.49
CA ARG A 130 5.78 14.23 -2.22
C ARG A 130 5.69 14.51 -0.73
N GLY A 131 4.92 13.73 0.04
CA GLY A 131 4.80 13.86 1.48
C GLY A 131 6.13 13.71 2.20
N VAL A 132 6.91 12.69 1.81
CA VAL A 132 8.27 12.49 2.35
C VAL A 132 9.18 13.67 2.00
N CYS A 133 9.26 14.07 0.73
CA CYS A 133 10.12 15.18 0.31
C CYS A 133 9.72 16.53 0.94
N ARG A 134 8.45 16.73 1.27
CA ARG A 134 7.99 17.94 1.97
C ARG A 134 8.38 17.97 3.44
N LEU A 135 8.29 16.83 4.11
CA LEU A 135 8.66 16.72 5.54
C LEU A 135 10.17 16.55 5.75
N PHE A 136 10.85 15.95 4.76
CA PHE A 136 12.29 15.68 4.78
C PHE A 136 12.96 16.20 3.49
N PRO A 137 13.19 17.53 3.37
CA PRO A 137 13.59 18.15 2.08
C PRO A 137 14.95 17.72 1.52
N GLN A 138 15.76 16.99 2.29
CA GLN A 138 17.06 16.48 1.84
C GLN A 138 16.99 15.06 1.28
N THR A 139 15.77 14.51 1.16
CA THR A 139 15.58 13.14 0.67
C THR A 139 15.07 13.11 -0.76
N ASP A 140 15.60 12.15 -1.53
CA ASP A 140 15.02 11.73 -2.81
C ASP A 140 14.32 10.39 -2.57
N CYS A 141 12.99 10.42 -2.47
CA CYS A 141 12.20 9.28 -2.04
C CYS A 141 11.61 8.53 -3.23
N ARG A 142 11.99 7.27 -3.38
CA ARG A 142 11.39 6.35 -4.36
C ARG A 142 10.26 5.54 -3.75
N VAL A 143 9.28 5.18 -4.58
CA VAL A 143 8.19 4.26 -4.20
C VAL A 143 8.33 2.97 -4.98
N VAL A 144 8.30 1.85 -4.27
CA VAL A 144 8.35 0.50 -4.85
C VAL A 144 7.14 -0.30 -4.37
N TRP A 145 6.44 -0.91 -5.31
CA TRP A 145 5.37 -1.85 -5.00
C TRP A 145 5.90 -3.28 -4.96
N VAL A 146 5.54 -3.99 -3.91
CA VAL A 146 5.69 -5.46 -3.81
C VAL A 146 4.38 -6.05 -4.28
N VAL A 147 4.33 -6.50 -5.52
CA VAL A 147 3.14 -7.05 -6.14
C VAL A 147 3.16 -8.56 -6.00
N ILE A 148 2.14 -9.14 -5.35
CA ILE A 148 2.05 -10.57 -5.05
C ILE A 148 0.82 -11.15 -5.74
N GLU A 149 0.97 -12.20 -6.52
CA GLU A 149 -0.15 -12.94 -7.11
C GLU A 149 -0.93 -13.70 -6.04
N CYS A 150 -2.26 -13.61 -6.08
CA CYS A 150 -3.12 -14.34 -5.13
C CYS A 150 -3.11 -15.86 -5.38
N GLU A 151 -2.90 -16.28 -6.64
CA GLU A 151 -2.86 -17.69 -7.02
C GLU A 151 -1.44 -18.28 -6.91
N PRO A 152 -1.30 -19.54 -6.52
CA PRO A 152 -0.01 -20.22 -6.54
C PRO A 152 0.65 -20.20 -7.94
N PRO A 153 1.96 -20.02 -8.04
CA PRO A 153 2.97 -20.07 -6.97
C PRO A 153 3.18 -18.77 -6.20
N HIS A 154 2.24 -17.81 -6.24
CA HIS A 154 2.34 -16.50 -5.60
C HIS A 154 3.55 -15.71 -6.10
N ALA A 155 3.68 -15.59 -7.43
CA ALA A 155 4.77 -14.86 -8.05
C ALA A 155 4.82 -13.43 -7.53
N VAL A 156 6.03 -12.92 -7.31
CA VAL A 156 6.26 -11.59 -6.75
C VAL A 156 7.08 -10.76 -7.72
N SER A 157 6.66 -9.53 -7.96
CA SER A 157 7.44 -8.51 -8.65
C SER A 157 7.67 -7.28 -7.75
N LEU A 158 8.87 -6.73 -7.81
CA LEU A 158 9.19 -5.44 -7.22
C LEU A 158 9.14 -4.40 -8.34
N VAL A 159 8.20 -3.47 -8.25
CA VAL A 159 7.86 -2.56 -9.35
C VAL A 159 7.98 -1.11 -8.87
N GLY A 160 8.84 -0.34 -9.52
CA GLY A 160 8.90 1.12 -9.36
C GLY A 160 8.42 1.83 -10.63
N LEU A 161 8.06 3.09 -10.51
CA LEU A 161 7.75 3.93 -11.67
C LEU A 161 9.04 4.50 -12.26
N ALA A 162 9.13 4.48 -13.59
CA ALA A 162 10.15 5.25 -14.28
C ALA A 162 9.93 6.76 -14.05
N PRO A 163 11.00 7.60 -14.09
CA PRO A 163 10.90 9.03 -13.80
C PRO A 163 9.83 9.76 -14.62
N GLU A 164 9.68 9.42 -15.89
CA GLU A 164 8.69 10.02 -16.78
C GLU A 164 7.25 9.74 -16.35
N PHE A 165 6.99 8.53 -15.85
CA PHE A 165 5.69 8.18 -15.30
C PHE A 165 5.43 8.90 -13.97
N LEU A 166 6.45 9.04 -13.14
CA LEU A 166 6.34 9.77 -11.87
C LEU A 166 6.06 11.25 -12.11
N GLU A 167 6.75 11.89 -13.07
CA GLU A 167 6.44 13.27 -13.48
C GLU A 167 5.00 13.43 -13.96
N HIS A 168 4.49 12.45 -14.71
CA HIS A 168 3.10 12.48 -15.17
C HIS A 168 2.12 12.34 -14.00
N ALA A 169 2.39 11.48 -13.05
CA ALA A 169 1.61 11.31 -11.83
C ALA A 169 1.61 12.57 -10.97
N GLU A 170 2.76 13.22 -10.82
CA GLU A 170 2.90 14.52 -10.14
C GLU A 170 2.04 15.61 -10.79
N LYS A 171 1.99 15.68 -12.13
CA LYS A 171 1.11 16.62 -12.84
C LYS A 171 -0.37 16.36 -12.55
N LYS A 172 -0.79 15.08 -12.53
CA LYS A 172 -2.15 14.70 -12.16
C LYS A 172 -2.49 15.09 -10.71
N LEU A 173 -1.58 14.79 -9.79
CA LEU A 173 -1.72 15.14 -8.37
C LEU A 173 -1.83 16.65 -8.19
N HIS A 174 -0.92 17.42 -8.80
CA HIS A 174 -0.94 18.88 -8.75
C HIS A 174 -2.28 19.43 -9.27
N TRP A 175 -2.76 18.94 -10.41
CA TRP A 175 -4.06 19.36 -10.95
C TRP A 175 -5.22 19.08 -9.99
N ALA A 176 -5.22 17.90 -9.37
CA ALA A 176 -6.23 17.54 -8.37
C ALA A 176 -6.18 18.45 -7.14
N MET A 177 -4.98 18.78 -6.64
CA MET A 177 -4.78 19.70 -5.52
C MET A 177 -5.30 21.12 -5.84
N VAL A 178 -4.97 21.65 -7.00
CA VAL A 178 -5.44 22.98 -7.46
C VAL A 178 -6.97 23.00 -7.57
N LYS A 179 -7.57 21.92 -8.08
CA LYS A 179 -9.02 21.81 -8.16
C LYS A 179 -9.64 21.74 -6.77
N TRP A 180 -9.08 20.95 -5.88
CA TRP A 180 -9.51 20.84 -4.49
C TRP A 180 -9.45 22.18 -3.75
N GLU A 181 -8.34 22.92 -3.88
CA GLU A 181 -8.17 24.23 -3.27
C GLU A 181 -9.22 25.25 -3.78
N LYS A 182 -9.51 25.24 -5.10
CA LYS A 182 -10.59 26.08 -5.68
C LYS A 182 -11.95 25.74 -5.11
N CYS A 183 -12.29 24.46 -4.98
CA CYS A 183 -13.57 24.02 -4.41
C CYS A 183 -13.71 24.44 -2.95
N LEU A 184 -12.64 24.31 -2.15
CA LEU A 184 -12.59 24.77 -0.76
C LEU A 184 -12.82 26.29 -0.65
N HIS A 185 -12.14 27.06 -1.53
CA HIS A 185 -12.26 28.52 -1.50
C HIS A 185 -13.64 29.02 -1.92
N ALA A 186 -14.26 28.34 -2.89
CA ALA A 186 -15.56 28.71 -3.43
C ALA A 186 -16.74 28.09 -2.66
N ASP A 187 -16.44 27.18 -1.70
CA ASP A 187 -17.44 26.32 -1.03
C ASP A 187 -18.40 25.63 -2.03
N SER A 188 -17.82 25.17 -3.14
CA SER A 188 -18.55 24.56 -4.25
C SER A 188 -17.80 23.32 -4.77
N TRP A 189 -18.50 22.17 -4.82
CA TRP A 189 -17.94 20.84 -5.13
C TRP A 189 -18.47 20.27 -6.44
#